data_ff57a0fd4e4db4b77e81b853b81a0dc3
#
_entry.id   ff57a0fd4e4db4b77e81b853b81a0dc3
#
_cell.length_a   1.000
_cell.length_b   1.000
_cell.length_c   1.000
_cell.angle_alpha   90.00
_cell.angle_beta   90.00
_cell.angle_gamma   90.00
#
_symmetry.space_group_name_H-M   'P 1'
#
loop_
_entity.id
_entity.type
_entity.pdbx_description
1 polymer ?
#
loop_
_entity_poly.entity_id
_entity_poly.type
_entity_poly.pdbx_seq_one_letter_code
_entity_poly.pdbx_strand_id
1 'polypeptide(L)'
;MWIIKESQLKEFYRRHAAAKAPLIAWMREIDAARYENPAQLKARHGQADFVKDKVVFDIGGNKYRLIARIRYARAAATPPLHGIAYVLFIGTHAEYDALDVGAL
;
A
#
# COMPACT_ATOMS: atom_id res chain seq x y z
N MET A 1 -1.40 -10.75 -3.06
CA MET A 1 -0.48 -9.90 -3.87
C MET A 1 0.89 -9.90 -3.22
N TRP A 2 1.93 -9.90 -4.03
CA TRP A 2 3.29 -9.79 -3.51
C TRP A 2 3.57 -8.35 -3.10
N ILE A 3 4.29 -8.18 -1.98
CA ILE A 3 4.71 -6.86 -1.52
C ILE A 3 6.19 -6.72 -1.82
N ILE A 4 6.53 -5.77 -2.68
CA ILE A 4 7.91 -5.45 -3.00
C ILE A 4 8.38 -4.30 -2.09
N LYS A 5 9.58 -4.41 -1.53
CA LYS A 5 10.19 -3.49 -0.56
C LYS A 5 9.50 -3.52 0.81
N GLU A 6 9.07 -4.70 1.23
CA GLU A 6 8.51 -4.93 2.56
C GLU A 6 9.48 -4.50 3.67
N SER A 7 10.78 -4.65 3.43
CA SER A 7 11.81 -4.22 4.37
C SER A 7 11.73 -2.73 4.71
N GLN A 8 11.30 -1.90 3.79
CA GLN A 8 11.11 -0.47 4.02
C GLN A 8 10.04 -0.22 5.09
N LEU A 9 8.98 -1.03 5.10
CA LEU A 9 7.93 -0.94 6.10
C LEU A 9 8.43 -1.38 7.48
N LYS A 10 9.20 -2.46 7.51
CA LYS A 10 9.80 -2.97 8.76
C LYS A 10 10.79 -1.98 9.35
N GLU A 11 11.60 -1.35 8.52
CA GLU A 11 12.52 -0.31 8.95
C GLU A 11 11.78 0.88 9.53
N PHE A 12 10.67 1.28 8.92
CA PHE A 12 9.86 2.40 9.41
C PHE A 12 9.29 2.10 10.80
N TYR A 13 8.65 0.94 11.01
CA TYR A 13 8.03 0.69 12.31
C TYR A 13 9.01 0.36 13.43
N ARG A 14 10.28 0.10 13.11
CA ARG A 14 11.32 0.06 14.14
C ARG A 14 11.55 1.44 14.76
N ARG A 15 11.40 2.50 13.97
CA ARG A 15 11.57 3.88 14.41
C ARG A 15 10.27 4.51 14.90
N HIS A 16 9.13 4.01 14.43
CA HIS A 16 7.80 4.50 14.75
C HIS A 16 6.95 3.35 15.28
N ALA A 17 7.10 3.05 16.57
CA ALA A 17 6.46 1.88 17.18
C ALA A 17 4.95 1.84 17.00
N ALA A 18 4.30 3.00 17.01
CA ALA A 18 2.84 3.10 16.82
C ALA A 18 2.40 2.68 15.41
N ALA A 19 3.31 2.63 14.45
CA ALA A 19 3.00 2.19 13.09
C ALA A 19 3.05 0.67 12.93
N LYS A 20 3.62 -0.05 13.88
CA LYS A 20 3.88 -1.50 13.73
C LYS A 20 2.60 -2.31 13.53
N ALA A 21 1.66 -2.22 14.44
CA ALA A 21 0.43 -3.00 14.35
C ALA A 21 -0.39 -2.68 13.10
N PRO A 22 -0.65 -1.40 12.75
CA PRO A 22 -1.39 -1.09 11.53
C PRO A 22 -0.64 -1.46 10.25
N LEU A 23 0.69 -1.39 10.21
CA LEU A 23 1.47 -1.82 9.04
C LEU A 23 1.44 -3.35 8.87
N ILE A 24 1.56 -4.10 9.96
CA ILE A 24 1.44 -5.55 9.91
C ILE A 24 0.04 -5.95 9.42
N ALA A 25 -1.00 -5.28 9.89
CA ALA A 25 -2.37 -5.54 9.43
C ALA A 25 -2.51 -5.27 7.93
N TRP A 26 -1.95 -4.16 7.43
CA TRP A 26 -1.96 -3.83 6.01
C TRP A 26 -1.21 -4.90 5.19
N MET A 27 -0.04 -5.31 5.64
CA MET A 27 0.75 -6.34 4.95
C MET A 27 0.00 -7.66 4.85
N ARG A 28 -0.68 -8.07 5.92
CA ARG A 28 -1.49 -9.30 5.92
C ARG A 28 -2.66 -9.21 4.96
N GLU A 29 -3.35 -8.08 4.93
CA GLU A 29 -4.47 -7.86 4.00
C GLU A 29 -4.01 -7.90 2.56
N ILE A 30 -2.94 -7.19 2.23
CA ILE A 30 -2.42 -7.17 0.85
C ILE A 30 -1.90 -8.55 0.44
N ASP A 31 -1.18 -9.24 1.32
CA ASP A 31 -0.64 -10.57 1.03
C ASP A 31 -1.75 -11.57 0.68
N ALA A 32 -2.87 -11.49 1.38
CA ALA A 32 -4.03 -12.36 1.14
C ALA A 32 -4.90 -11.90 -0.03
N ALA A 33 -4.73 -10.66 -0.50
CA ALA A 33 -5.59 -10.07 -1.51
C ALA A 33 -5.16 -10.45 -2.93
N ARG A 34 -6.12 -10.38 -3.87
CA ARG A 34 -5.90 -10.55 -5.30
C ARG A 34 -6.80 -9.60 -6.05
N TYR A 35 -6.66 -8.30 -5.75
CA TYR A 35 -7.47 -7.28 -6.42
C TYR A 35 -7.19 -7.26 -7.91
N GLU A 36 -8.25 -7.34 -8.71
CA GLU A 36 -8.16 -7.36 -10.17
C GLU A 36 -8.34 -5.98 -10.80
N ASN A 37 -8.85 -5.03 -10.03
CA ASN A 37 -9.11 -3.66 -10.50
C ASN A 37 -9.17 -2.68 -9.32
N PRO A 38 -9.10 -1.37 -9.61
CA PRO A 38 -9.18 -0.34 -8.56
C PRO A 38 -10.46 -0.40 -7.71
N ALA A 39 -11.59 -0.79 -8.31
CA ALA A 39 -12.85 -0.86 -7.57
C ALA A 39 -12.80 -1.92 -6.47
N GLN A 40 -12.21 -3.08 -6.73
CA GLN A 40 -12.04 -4.14 -5.72
C GLN A 40 -11.13 -3.67 -4.59
N LEU A 41 -10.04 -2.99 -4.91
CA LEU A 41 -9.14 -2.42 -3.92
C LEU A 41 -9.86 -1.38 -3.06
N LYS A 42 -10.58 -0.46 -3.69
CA LYS A 42 -11.31 0.62 -3.01
C LYS A 42 -12.40 0.07 -2.10
N ALA A 43 -13.07 -1.00 -2.50
CA ALA A 43 -14.11 -1.64 -1.69
C ALA A 43 -13.54 -2.15 -0.35
N ARG A 44 -12.29 -2.62 -0.34
CA ARG A 44 -11.63 -3.14 0.86
C ARG A 44 -10.90 -2.05 1.64
N HIS A 45 -10.36 -1.05 0.95
CA HIS A 45 -9.61 0.05 1.53
C HIS A 45 -10.32 1.37 1.23
N GLY A 46 -11.44 1.61 1.95
CA GLY A 46 -12.31 2.75 1.69
C GLY A 46 -11.64 4.11 1.79
N GLN A 47 -10.55 4.22 2.57
CA GLN A 47 -9.80 5.46 2.74
C GLN A 47 -8.68 5.65 1.70
N ALA A 48 -8.49 4.67 0.80
CA ALA A 48 -7.44 4.77 -0.19
C ALA A 48 -7.74 5.85 -1.23
N ASP A 49 -6.73 6.62 -1.59
CA ASP A 49 -6.78 7.62 -2.63
C ASP A 49 -5.94 7.20 -3.83
N PHE A 50 -6.48 7.44 -5.02
CA PHE A 50 -5.79 7.13 -6.27
C PHE A 50 -5.20 8.40 -6.85
N VAL A 51 -3.86 8.44 -7.00
CA VAL A 51 -3.14 9.57 -7.57
C VAL A 51 -2.33 9.04 -8.76
N LYS A 52 -2.82 9.29 -9.97
CA LYS A 52 -2.27 8.73 -11.21
C LYS A 52 -2.24 7.19 -11.12
N ASP A 53 -1.07 6.57 -11.25
CA ASP A 53 -0.88 5.12 -11.18
C ASP A 53 -0.56 4.62 -9.76
N LYS A 54 -0.72 5.48 -8.75
CA LYS A 54 -0.37 5.18 -7.37
C LYS A 54 -1.58 5.15 -6.47
N VAL A 55 -1.48 4.41 -5.38
CA VAL A 55 -2.52 4.34 -4.35
C VAL A 55 -1.92 4.79 -3.03
N VAL A 56 -2.61 5.70 -2.35
CA VAL A 56 -2.23 6.22 -1.04
C VAL A 56 -3.13 5.59 0.00
N PHE A 57 -2.53 4.88 0.95
CA PHE A 57 -3.24 4.22 2.04
C PHE A 57 -3.03 4.99 3.34
N ASP A 58 -4.10 5.15 4.11
CA ASP A 58 -4.02 5.64 5.48
C ASP A 58 -3.62 4.49 6.40
N ILE A 59 -2.59 4.71 7.20
CA ILE A 59 -2.09 3.72 8.15
C ILE A 59 -2.20 4.29 9.57
N GLY A 60 -2.77 3.50 10.48
CA GLY A 60 -2.98 3.96 11.85
C GLY A 60 -3.94 5.14 11.93
N GLY A 61 -5.07 5.03 11.23
CA GLY A 61 -6.01 6.12 11.07
C GLY A 61 -5.41 7.22 10.20
N ASN A 62 -5.14 8.37 10.77
CA ASN A 62 -4.62 9.52 10.03
C ASN A 62 -3.15 9.82 10.31
N LYS A 63 -2.44 8.93 11.02
CA LYS A 63 -1.07 9.21 11.49
C LYS A 63 -0.02 9.03 10.41
N TYR A 64 -0.18 8.00 9.57
CA TYR A 64 0.85 7.62 8.59
C TYR A 64 0.23 7.45 7.22
N ARG A 65 1.06 7.61 6.19
CA ARG A 65 0.67 7.40 4.79
C ARG A 65 1.63 6.42 4.13
N LEU A 66 1.06 5.46 3.43
CA LEU A 66 1.80 4.49 2.63
C LEU A 66 1.40 4.69 1.17
N ILE A 67 2.39 4.82 0.30
CA ILE A 67 2.15 4.95 -1.13
C ILE A 67 2.69 3.72 -1.82
N ALA A 68 1.86 3.11 -2.66
CA ALA A 68 2.25 1.94 -3.44
C ALA A 68 1.78 2.08 -4.88
N ARG A 69 2.57 1.53 -5.81
CA ARG A 69 2.13 1.29 -7.17
C ARG A 69 1.56 -0.12 -7.21
N ILE A 70 0.35 -0.27 -7.74
CA ILE A 70 -0.34 -1.56 -7.75
C ILE A 70 -0.38 -2.13 -9.16
N ARG A 71 0.14 -3.34 -9.30
CA ARG A 71 -0.11 -4.17 -10.49
C ARG A 71 -1.20 -5.15 -10.12
N TYR A 72 -2.36 -5.01 -10.75
CA TYR A 72 -3.53 -5.80 -10.39
C TYR A 72 -3.40 -7.27 -10.78
N ALA A 73 -4.08 -8.13 -10.03
CA ALA A 73 -4.13 -9.56 -10.30
C ALA A 73 -4.91 -9.84 -11.58
N ARG A 74 -4.60 -10.96 -12.22
CA ARG A 74 -5.31 -11.43 -13.43
C ARG A 74 -5.56 -12.92 -13.28
N ALA A 75 -6.71 -13.27 -12.70
CA ALA A 75 -7.08 -14.66 -12.46
C ALA A 75 -7.23 -15.46 -13.76
N ALA A 76 -7.69 -14.81 -14.82
CA ALA A 76 -7.89 -15.44 -16.13
C ALA A 76 -6.60 -15.63 -16.94
N ALA A 77 -5.47 -15.07 -16.48
CA ALA A 77 -4.18 -15.25 -17.15
C ALA A 77 -3.67 -16.69 -16.99
N THR A 78 -2.82 -17.15 -17.92
CA THR A 78 -2.23 -18.49 -17.87
C THR A 78 -0.70 -18.36 -17.86
N PRO A 79 -0.01 -18.62 -16.71
CA PRO A 79 -0.61 -18.90 -15.38
C PRO A 79 -1.28 -17.67 -14.78
N PRO A 80 -2.16 -17.85 -13.78
CA PRO A 80 -2.79 -16.72 -13.09
C PRO A 80 -1.78 -15.80 -12.43
N LEU A 81 -2.04 -14.48 -12.51
CA LEU A 81 -1.19 -13.47 -11.89
C LEU A 81 -1.83 -12.98 -10.58
N HIS A 82 -1.08 -13.01 -9.50
CA HIS A 82 -1.57 -12.64 -8.17
C HIS A 82 -1.53 -11.14 -7.90
N GLY A 83 -0.81 -10.39 -8.71
CA GLY A 83 -0.63 -8.96 -8.52
C GLY A 83 0.55 -8.60 -7.61
N ILE A 84 0.95 -7.34 -7.66
CA ILE A 84 2.11 -6.84 -6.93
C ILE A 84 1.78 -5.46 -6.34
N ALA A 85 2.18 -5.25 -5.09
CA ALA A 85 2.17 -3.95 -4.44
C ALA A 85 3.63 -3.49 -4.28
N TYR A 86 4.04 -2.48 -5.07
CA TYR A 86 5.37 -1.88 -4.96
C TYR A 86 5.30 -0.74 -3.96
N VAL A 87 5.92 -0.89 -2.79
CA VAL A 87 5.97 0.17 -1.79
C VAL A 87 6.92 1.26 -2.27
N LEU A 88 6.42 2.48 -2.39
CA LEU A 88 7.19 3.64 -2.82
C LEU A 88 7.52 4.57 -1.68
N PHE A 89 6.67 4.61 -0.64
CA PHE A 89 6.84 5.53 0.46
C PHE A 89 6.05 5.06 1.68
N ILE A 90 6.62 5.26 2.84
CA ILE A 90 5.94 5.18 4.13
C ILE A 90 6.47 6.34 4.99
N GLY A 91 5.59 7.12 5.57
CA GLY A 91 5.98 8.24 6.39
C GLY A 91 4.85 8.76 7.25
N THR A 92 5.18 9.77 8.06
CA THR A 92 4.18 10.50 8.84
C THR A 92 3.32 11.35 7.92
N HIS A 93 2.18 11.80 8.44
CA HIS A 93 1.30 12.72 7.69
C HIS A 93 2.05 13.98 7.24
N ALA A 94 2.89 14.54 8.11
CA ALA A 94 3.69 15.72 7.79
C ALA A 94 4.69 15.46 6.66
N GLU A 95 5.36 14.31 6.69
CA GLU A 95 6.29 13.91 5.63
C GLU A 95 5.54 13.71 4.29
N TYR A 96 4.36 13.12 4.35
CA TYR A 96 3.51 12.95 3.17
C TYR A 96 3.09 14.29 2.58
N ASP A 97 2.70 15.25 3.42
CA ASP A 97 2.26 16.57 2.97
C ASP A 97 3.36 17.34 2.22
N ALA A 98 4.62 17.02 2.48
CA ALA A 98 5.76 17.64 1.81
C ALA A 98 6.10 16.97 0.47
N LEU A 99 5.44 15.86 0.11
CA LEU A 99 5.72 15.13 -1.12
C LEU A 99 4.89 15.63 -2.29
N ASP A 100 5.47 15.49 -3.48
CA ASP A 100 4.73 15.48 -4.73
C ASP A 100 4.49 14.02 -5.13
N VAL A 101 3.32 13.49 -4.78
CA VAL A 101 2.97 12.09 -5.02
C VAL A 101 3.00 11.76 -6.51
N GLY A 102 2.56 12.70 -7.35
CA GLY A 102 2.55 12.51 -8.79
C GLY A 102 3.93 12.35 -9.41
N ALA A 103 4.98 12.81 -8.71
CA ALA A 103 6.37 12.73 -9.17
C ALA A 103 7.09 11.45 -8.73
N LEU A 104 6.48 10.62 -7.88
CA LEU A 104 7.09 9.39 -7.43
C LEU A 104 7.20 8.32 -8.52
#